data_b2f8f8165a4cf1a4d613e42bd76e1448
#
_entry.id   b2f8f8165a4cf1a4d613e42bd76e1448
#
_cell.length_a   1.000
_cell.length_b   1.000
_cell.length_c   1.000
_cell.angle_alpha   90.00
_cell.angle_beta   90.00
_cell.angle_gamma   90.00
#
_symmetry.space_group_name_H-M   'P 1'
#
loop_
_entity.id
_entity.type
_entity.pdbx_description
1 polymer ?
#
loop_
_entity_poly.entity_id
_entity_poly.type
_entity_poly.pdbx_seq_one_letter_code
_entity_poly.pdbx_strand_id
1 'polypeptide(L)'
;MVKFIESELILLKKEIDEMWTLVYNQLDRAGEAVLTLDKELAQQVMVRERRVNAFELKIDSDVEDIIALYNPVAIDLRFVLAMLKINTNLERLGDFAEGIARFVIRCKEPVLDAELMTRLRLGEMHAEVLSMLELAKRALHEESIEMATTVFGKDNLLDEINAQATGILADYIIEHPETVHTCVDLVSVFRKLERSGDHINNIAEEIVFFIDAKRSEERRVGKECRSRWS
;
A
#
# COMPACT_ATOMS: atom_id res chain seq x y z
N MET A 1 18.66 20.66 -21.28
CA MET A 1 17.97 19.36 -21.21
C MET A 1 18.03 18.73 -19.81
N VAL A 2 19.22 18.57 -19.20
CA VAL A 2 19.36 17.95 -17.85
C VAL A 2 18.51 18.64 -16.76
N LYS A 3 18.50 19.98 -16.70
CA LYS A 3 17.69 20.71 -15.68
C LYS A 3 16.17 20.55 -15.80
N PHE A 4 15.67 20.19 -16.98
CA PHE A 4 14.22 20.01 -17.17
C PHE A 4 13.74 18.65 -16.67
N ILE A 5 14.51 17.58 -16.87
CA ILE A 5 14.14 16.26 -16.35
C ILE A 5 14.15 16.23 -14.83
N GLU A 6 15.13 16.87 -14.18
CA GLU A 6 15.20 16.91 -12.71
C GLU A 6 13.92 17.50 -12.08
N SER A 7 13.36 18.57 -12.70
CA SER A 7 12.09 19.15 -12.19
C SER A 7 10.91 18.22 -12.33
N GLU A 8 10.84 17.45 -13.42
CA GLU A 8 9.77 16.47 -13.63
C GLU A 8 9.88 15.28 -12.66
N LEU A 9 11.10 14.79 -12.41
CA LEU A 9 11.32 13.73 -11.43
C LEU A 9 10.93 14.15 -10.00
N ILE A 10 11.23 15.41 -9.63
CA ILE A 10 10.81 15.97 -8.35
C ILE A 10 9.29 16.08 -8.26
N LEU A 11 8.63 16.50 -9.34
CA LEU A 11 7.17 16.59 -9.40
C LEU A 11 6.53 15.21 -9.29
N LEU A 12 7.00 14.24 -10.05
CA LEU A 12 6.54 12.84 -9.98
C LEU A 12 6.67 12.27 -8.55
N LYS A 13 7.82 12.50 -7.89
CA LYS A 13 8.01 12.07 -6.50
C LYS A 13 6.98 12.69 -5.56
N LYS A 14 6.67 13.98 -5.74
CA LYS A 14 5.67 14.69 -4.95
C LYS A 14 4.26 14.12 -5.18
N GLU A 15 3.89 13.81 -6.40
CA GLU A 15 2.59 13.22 -6.73
C GLU A 15 2.41 11.82 -6.14
N ILE A 16 3.43 11.00 -6.20
CA ILE A 16 3.46 9.70 -5.49
C ILE A 16 3.27 9.91 -3.99
N ASP A 17 3.89 10.90 -3.37
CA ASP A 17 3.74 11.18 -1.94
C ASP A 17 2.32 11.65 -1.58
N GLU A 18 1.70 12.47 -2.43
CA GLU A 18 0.30 12.89 -2.28
C GLU A 18 -0.66 11.71 -2.42
N MET A 19 -0.47 10.84 -3.41
CA MET A 19 -1.24 9.60 -3.58
C MET A 19 -1.06 8.67 -2.38
N TRP A 20 0.18 8.47 -1.91
CA TRP A 20 0.48 7.65 -0.74
C TRP A 20 -0.27 8.11 0.50
N THR A 21 -0.25 9.42 0.74
CA THR A 21 -0.97 10.02 1.87
C THR A 21 -2.49 9.82 1.74
N LEU A 22 -3.04 9.92 0.52
CA LEU A 22 -4.44 9.66 0.25
C LEU A 22 -4.80 8.20 0.55
N VAL A 23 -4.01 7.24 0.05
CA VAL A 23 -4.23 5.81 0.23
C VAL A 23 -4.07 5.38 1.70
N TYR A 24 -3.06 5.90 2.40
CA TYR A 24 -2.90 5.69 3.84
C TYR A 24 -4.17 6.09 4.60
N ASN A 25 -4.67 7.30 4.35
CA ASN A 25 -5.90 7.78 4.98
C ASN A 25 -7.15 6.96 4.59
N GLN A 26 -7.18 6.38 3.39
CA GLN A 26 -8.25 5.48 2.96
C GLN A 26 -8.24 4.17 3.75
N LEU A 27 -7.07 3.53 3.88
CA LEU A 27 -6.90 2.30 4.66
C LEU A 27 -7.19 2.52 6.14
N ASP A 28 -6.67 3.60 6.73
CA ASP A 28 -6.89 3.94 8.13
C ASP A 28 -8.39 4.09 8.45
N ARG A 29 -9.10 4.90 7.65
CA ARG A 29 -10.54 5.10 7.80
C ARG A 29 -11.37 3.86 7.51
N ALA A 30 -10.97 3.03 6.55
CA ALA A 30 -11.67 1.78 6.25
C ALA A 30 -11.55 0.79 7.41
N GLY A 31 -10.37 0.69 8.04
CA GLY A 31 -10.16 -0.12 9.24
C GLY A 31 -10.95 0.41 10.45
N GLU A 32 -10.93 1.71 10.70
CA GLU A 32 -11.74 2.32 11.75
C GLU A 32 -13.24 2.05 11.50
N ALA A 33 -13.71 2.23 10.26
CA ALA A 33 -15.10 2.00 9.90
C ALA A 33 -15.54 0.55 10.14
N VAL A 34 -14.68 -0.45 9.86
CA VAL A 34 -15.05 -1.84 10.10
C VAL A 34 -15.02 -2.20 11.59
N LEU A 35 -14.11 -1.63 12.36
CA LEU A 35 -14.02 -1.86 13.81
C LEU A 35 -15.20 -1.27 14.58
N THR A 36 -15.76 -0.16 14.09
CA THR A 36 -16.87 0.57 14.73
C THR A 36 -18.21 0.38 14.04
N LEU A 37 -18.27 -0.29 12.87
CA LEU A 37 -19.40 -0.33 11.94
C LEU A 37 -19.94 1.07 11.57
N ASP A 38 -19.04 2.07 11.49
CA ASP A 38 -19.39 3.43 11.10
C ASP A 38 -19.64 3.53 9.59
N LYS A 39 -20.94 3.56 9.22
CA LYS A 39 -21.38 3.67 7.83
C LYS A 39 -21.10 5.03 7.20
N GLU A 40 -21.07 6.10 7.99
CA GLU A 40 -20.76 7.43 7.47
C GLU A 40 -19.27 7.51 7.08
N LEU A 41 -18.40 6.98 7.94
CA LEU A 41 -16.98 6.88 7.66
C LEU A 41 -16.70 5.99 6.43
N ALA A 42 -17.38 4.84 6.35
CA ALA A 42 -17.30 3.94 5.20
C ALA A 42 -17.76 4.63 3.90
N GLN A 43 -18.83 5.42 3.94
CA GLN A 43 -19.31 6.20 2.79
C GLN A 43 -18.29 7.24 2.33
N GLN A 44 -17.56 7.87 3.26
CA GLN A 44 -16.49 8.81 2.90
C GLN A 44 -15.33 8.11 2.19
N VAL A 45 -14.96 6.89 2.59
CA VAL A 45 -13.96 6.06 1.90
C VAL A 45 -14.40 5.77 0.47
N MET A 46 -15.65 5.30 0.28
CA MET A 46 -16.24 5.00 -1.03
C MET A 46 -16.21 6.20 -1.99
N VAL A 47 -16.54 7.40 -1.49
CA VAL A 47 -16.55 8.62 -2.32
C VAL A 47 -15.14 9.05 -2.73
N ARG A 48 -14.16 8.86 -1.85
CA ARG A 48 -12.77 9.28 -2.08
C ARG A 48 -12.01 8.36 -3.04
N GLU A 49 -12.49 7.14 -3.27
CA GLU A 49 -11.86 6.19 -4.18
C GLU A 49 -11.69 6.76 -5.59
N ARG A 50 -12.67 7.52 -6.08
CA ARG A 50 -12.56 8.23 -7.36
C ARG A 50 -11.34 9.15 -7.46
N ARG A 51 -10.88 9.64 -6.32
CA ARG A 51 -9.70 10.50 -6.27
C ARG A 51 -8.42 9.69 -6.37
N VAL A 52 -8.38 8.49 -5.79
CA VAL A 52 -7.25 7.55 -5.93
C VAL A 52 -7.09 7.19 -7.41
N ASN A 53 -8.17 6.79 -8.08
CA ASN A 53 -8.16 6.43 -9.50
C ASN A 53 -7.76 7.62 -10.39
N ALA A 54 -8.17 8.83 -10.05
CA ALA A 54 -7.76 10.02 -10.78
C ALA A 54 -6.26 10.34 -10.62
N PHE A 55 -5.70 10.08 -9.43
CA PHE A 55 -4.25 10.19 -9.18
C PHE A 55 -3.47 9.12 -9.94
N GLU A 56 -3.93 7.87 -9.94
CA GLU A 56 -3.31 6.79 -10.71
C GLU A 56 -3.16 7.17 -12.17
N LEU A 57 -4.27 7.51 -12.84
CA LEU A 57 -4.27 7.88 -14.25
C LEU A 57 -3.39 9.10 -14.55
N LYS A 58 -3.34 10.06 -13.63
CA LYS A 58 -2.50 11.25 -13.79
C LYS A 58 -1.02 10.87 -13.73
N ILE A 59 -0.61 10.09 -12.72
CA ILE A 59 0.78 9.64 -12.55
C ILE A 59 1.22 8.79 -13.73
N ASP A 60 0.37 7.91 -14.24
CA ASP A 60 0.65 7.09 -15.42
C ASP A 60 0.92 7.97 -16.64
N SER A 61 0.07 8.99 -16.88
CA SER A 61 0.27 9.95 -17.97
C SER A 61 1.56 10.74 -17.81
N ASP A 62 1.88 11.20 -16.60
CA ASP A 62 3.11 11.95 -16.32
C ASP A 62 4.36 11.10 -16.55
N VAL A 63 4.31 9.80 -16.18
CA VAL A 63 5.37 8.83 -16.47
C VAL A 63 5.56 8.64 -17.98
N GLU A 64 4.47 8.47 -18.73
CA GLU A 64 4.52 8.33 -20.19
C GLU A 64 5.14 9.59 -20.84
N ASP A 65 4.74 10.77 -20.40
CA ASP A 65 5.27 12.05 -20.90
C ASP A 65 6.75 12.22 -20.58
N ILE A 66 7.18 11.85 -19.35
CA ILE A 66 8.61 11.89 -18.96
C ILE A 66 9.43 10.98 -19.88
N ILE A 67 8.97 9.75 -20.13
CA ILE A 67 9.67 8.82 -21.01
C ILE A 67 9.72 9.33 -22.44
N ALA A 68 8.60 9.80 -22.98
CA ALA A 68 8.48 10.21 -24.37
C ALA A 68 9.23 11.52 -24.69
N LEU A 69 9.18 12.51 -23.80
CA LEU A 69 9.68 13.85 -24.08
C LEU A 69 11.13 14.06 -23.61
N TYR A 70 11.54 13.41 -22.53
CA TYR A 70 12.86 13.62 -21.91
C TYR A 70 13.84 12.47 -22.15
N ASN A 71 13.36 11.30 -22.62
CA ASN A 71 14.17 10.11 -22.89
C ASN A 71 15.13 9.79 -21.72
N PRO A 72 14.59 9.54 -20.51
CA PRO A 72 15.41 9.27 -19.32
C PRO A 72 16.31 8.06 -19.52
N VAL A 73 17.51 8.09 -18.96
CA VAL A 73 18.48 7.01 -19.06
C VAL A 73 18.97 6.55 -17.71
N ALA A 74 19.44 5.31 -17.65
CA ALA A 74 20.08 4.73 -16.46
C ALA A 74 19.22 4.92 -15.18
N ILE A 75 19.68 5.71 -14.22
CA ILE A 75 19.05 5.92 -12.90
C ILE A 75 17.69 6.59 -13.05
N ASP A 76 17.58 7.63 -13.89
CA ASP A 76 16.34 8.38 -14.06
C ASP A 76 15.23 7.49 -14.60
N LEU A 77 15.53 6.65 -15.60
CA LEU A 77 14.56 5.69 -16.14
C LEU A 77 14.12 4.68 -15.07
N ARG A 78 15.06 4.16 -14.27
CA ARG A 78 14.72 3.21 -13.19
C ARG A 78 13.86 3.85 -12.12
N PHE A 79 14.14 5.10 -11.76
CA PHE A 79 13.30 5.87 -10.85
C PHE A 79 11.88 5.99 -11.40
N VAL A 80 11.72 6.42 -12.65
CA VAL A 80 10.39 6.59 -13.28
C VAL A 80 9.62 5.28 -13.31
N LEU A 81 10.27 4.16 -13.68
CA LEU A 81 9.65 2.83 -13.70
C LEU A 81 9.30 2.32 -12.30
N ALA A 82 10.12 2.61 -11.29
CA ALA A 82 9.79 2.27 -9.91
C ALA A 82 8.58 3.08 -9.42
N MET A 83 8.49 4.38 -9.73
CA MET A 83 7.33 5.20 -9.39
C MET A 83 6.04 4.70 -10.05
N LEU A 84 6.09 4.27 -11.32
CA LEU A 84 4.97 3.66 -12.03
C LEU A 84 4.44 2.42 -11.31
N LYS A 85 5.35 1.51 -10.91
CA LYS A 85 4.96 0.29 -10.20
C LYS A 85 4.45 0.57 -8.79
N ILE A 86 5.04 1.53 -8.08
CA ILE A 86 4.56 1.99 -6.78
C ILE A 86 3.14 2.57 -6.93
N ASN A 87 2.89 3.38 -7.97
CA ASN A 87 1.57 3.93 -8.29
C ASN A 87 0.51 2.83 -8.40
N THR A 88 0.77 1.80 -9.22
CA THR A 88 -0.13 0.66 -9.38
C THR A 88 -0.40 -0.07 -8.06
N ASN A 89 0.60 -0.28 -7.22
CA ASN A 89 0.40 -0.94 -5.92
C ASN A 89 -0.39 -0.05 -4.94
N LEU A 90 -0.18 1.27 -4.95
CA LEU A 90 -0.97 2.20 -4.15
C LEU A 90 -2.45 2.23 -4.55
N GLU A 91 -2.76 2.17 -5.86
CA GLU A 91 -4.15 2.04 -6.35
C GLU A 91 -4.80 0.76 -5.82
N ARG A 92 -4.11 -0.39 -5.86
CA ARG A 92 -4.61 -1.65 -5.30
C ARG A 92 -4.93 -1.54 -3.81
N LEU A 93 -4.12 -0.84 -3.04
CA LEU A 93 -4.39 -0.57 -1.63
C LEU A 93 -5.66 0.29 -1.45
N GLY A 94 -5.89 1.27 -2.32
CA GLY A 94 -7.13 2.05 -2.37
C GLY A 94 -8.36 1.18 -2.67
N ASP A 95 -8.28 0.31 -3.68
CA ASP A 95 -9.30 -0.68 -4.01
C ASP A 95 -9.66 -1.58 -2.80
N PHE A 96 -8.65 -2.02 -2.03
CA PHE A 96 -8.90 -2.83 -0.84
C PHE A 96 -9.58 -2.02 0.26
N ALA A 97 -9.18 -0.77 0.48
CA ALA A 97 -9.86 0.12 1.43
C ALA A 97 -11.33 0.33 1.05
N GLU A 98 -11.63 0.56 -0.24
CA GLU A 98 -13.00 0.64 -0.75
C GLU A 98 -13.76 -0.67 -0.50
N GLY A 99 -13.14 -1.81 -0.78
CA GLY A 99 -13.74 -3.12 -0.56
C GLY A 99 -14.06 -3.42 0.91
N ILE A 100 -13.23 -2.94 1.85
CA ILE A 100 -13.46 -3.01 3.31
C ILE A 100 -14.64 -2.10 3.69
N ALA A 101 -14.65 -0.85 3.20
CA ALA A 101 -15.75 0.09 3.44
C ALA A 101 -17.08 -0.44 2.89
N ARG A 102 -17.08 -1.10 1.74
CA ARG A 102 -18.26 -1.73 1.14
C ARG A 102 -18.85 -2.82 2.02
N PHE A 103 -18.03 -3.59 2.75
CA PHE A 103 -18.50 -4.53 3.76
C PHE A 103 -19.33 -3.80 4.83
N VAL A 104 -18.80 -2.69 5.39
CA VAL A 104 -19.48 -1.92 6.44
C VAL A 104 -20.85 -1.41 5.97
N ILE A 105 -20.91 -0.87 4.75
CA ILE A 105 -22.18 -0.39 4.16
C ILE A 105 -23.23 -1.52 4.03
N ARG A 106 -22.80 -2.72 3.68
CA ARG A 106 -23.68 -3.88 3.48
C ARG A 106 -24.05 -4.60 4.75
N CYS A 107 -23.23 -4.48 5.79
CA CYS A 107 -23.43 -5.13 7.07
C CYS A 107 -24.79 -4.72 7.67
N LYS A 108 -25.60 -5.72 8.04
CA LYS A 108 -26.93 -5.53 8.62
C LYS A 108 -26.92 -5.52 10.15
N GLU A 109 -25.84 -6.03 10.72
CA GLU A 109 -25.67 -6.06 12.17
C GLU A 109 -25.52 -4.63 12.71
N PRO A 110 -26.11 -4.32 13.86
CA PRO A 110 -25.97 -3.01 14.51
C PRO A 110 -24.57 -2.84 15.14
N VAL A 111 -23.94 -3.95 15.53
CA VAL A 111 -22.62 -4.02 16.15
C VAL A 111 -22.05 -5.41 15.89
N LEU A 112 -20.74 -5.51 15.72
CA LEU A 112 -20.06 -6.80 15.71
C LEU A 112 -19.79 -7.27 17.14
N ASP A 113 -19.88 -8.58 17.34
CA ASP A 113 -19.62 -9.17 18.65
C ASP A 113 -18.20 -8.88 19.12
N ALA A 114 -18.08 -8.29 20.33
CA ALA A 114 -16.79 -7.80 20.85
C ALA A 114 -15.81 -8.95 21.18
N GLU A 115 -16.33 -10.10 21.63
CA GLU A 115 -15.49 -11.28 21.90
C GLU A 115 -14.97 -11.88 20.60
N LEU A 116 -15.84 -12.01 19.60
CA LEU A 116 -15.45 -12.44 18.25
C LEU A 116 -14.37 -11.52 17.67
N MET A 117 -14.56 -10.20 17.74
CA MET A 117 -13.60 -9.23 17.20
C MET A 117 -12.25 -9.28 17.91
N THR A 118 -12.24 -9.56 19.20
CA THR A 118 -11.01 -9.76 19.98
C THR A 118 -10.28 -11.03 19.53
N ARG A 119 -11.00 -12.14 19.37
CA ARG A 119 -10.44 -13.42 18.89
C ARG A 119 -9.89 -13.31 17.47
N LEU A 120 -10.54 -12.53 16.61
CA LEU A 120 -10.15 -12.29 15.22
C LEU A 120 -8.92 -11.38 15.08
N ARG A 121 -8.54 -10.63 16.09
CA ARG A 121 -7.38 -9.70 16.06
C ARG A 121 -7.41 -8.71 14.89
N LEU A 122 -8.61 -8.33 14.42
CA LEU A 122 -8.74 -7.46 13.23
C LEU A 122 -8.06 -6.11 13.41
N GLY A 123 -8.17 -5.50 14.60
CA GLY A 123 -7.51 -4.22 14.91
C GLY A 123 -6.00 -4.32 14.86
N GLU A 124 -5.42 -5.44 15.30
CA GLU A 124 -3.98 -5.69 15.25
C GLU A 124 -3.49 -5.85 13.79
N MET A 125 -4.23 -6.61 12.97
CA MET A 125 -3.94 -6.79 11.56
C MET A 125 -3.99 -5.45 10.79
N HIS A 126 -5.01 -4.63 11.05
CA HIS A 126 -5.14 -3.30 10.46
C HIS A 126 -3.99 -2.37 10.85
N ALA A 127 -3.64 -2.32 12.14
CA ALA A 127 -2.53 -1.52 12.62
C ALA A 127 -1.18 -1.92 11.99
N GLU A 128 -0.96 -3.23 11.76
CA GLU A 128 0.24 -3.72 11.11
C GLU A 128 0.31 -3.31 9.64
N VAL A 129 -0.80 -3.39 8.89
CA VAL A 129 -0.86 -2.88 7.50
C VAL A 129 -0.46 -1.40 7.43
N LEU A 130 -0.99 -0.56 8.33
CA LEU A 130 -0.63 0.85 8.38
C LEU A 130 0.84 1.07 8.74
N SER A 131 1.36 0.29 9.70
CA SER A 131 2.77 0.31 10.10
C SER A 131 3.70 -0.07 8.95
N MET A 132 3.35 -1.10 8.17
CA MET A 132 4.10 -1.51 6.97
C MET A 132 4.12 -0.41 5.91
N LEU A 133 2.96 0.20 5.63
CA LEU A 133 2.81 1.26 4.62
C LEU A 133 3.60 2.51 4.99
N GLU A 134 3.58 2.91 6.27
CA GLU A 134 4.36 4.04 6.79
C GLU A 134 5.88 3.76 6.74
N LEU A 135 6.29 2.54 7.09
CA LEU A 135 7.70 2.14 7.03
C LEU A 135 8.22 2.14 5.59
N ALA A 136 7.43 1.64 4.62
CA ALA A 136 7.77 1.67 3.21
C ALA A 136 7.87 3.12 2.68
N LYS A 137 6.97 4.02 3.11
CA LYS A 137 7.05 5.45 2.78
C LYS A 137 8.36 6.08 3.26
N ARG A 138 8.69 5.83 4.51
CA ARG A 138 9.95 6.31 5.08
C ARG A 138 11.17 5.73 4.37
N ALA A 139 11.16 4.45 4.02
CA ALA A 139 12.22 3.81 3.27
C ALA A 139 12.47 4.49 1.91
N LEU A 140 11.40 4.91 1.20
CA LEU A 140 11.50 5.67 -0.04
C LEU A 140 12.08 7.07 0.17
N HIS A 141 11.65 7.79 1.22
CA HIS A 141 12.11 9.15 1.51
C HIS A 141 13.57 9.20 1.97
N GLU A 142 13.95 8.28 2.85
CA GLU A 142 15.29 8.19 3.44
C GLU A 142 16.27 7.38 2.55
N GLU A 143 15.81 6.85 1.43
CA GLU A 143 16.55 5.96 0.53
C GLU A 143 17.25 4.81 1.30
N SER A 144 16.50 4.17 2.20
CA SER A 144 17.01 3.15 3.13
C SER A 144 16.59 1.74 2.72
N ILE A 145 17.55 0.95 2.22
CA ILE A 145 17.32 -0.49 1.94
C ILE A 145 16.99 -1.25 3.23
N GLU A 146 17.61 -0.90 4.35
CA GLU A 146 17.37 -1.56 5.64
C GLU A 146 15.91 -1.41 6.08
N MET A 147 15.35 -0.20 5.99
CA MET A 147 13.94 0.02 6.28
C MET A 147 13.04 -0.74 5.31
N ALA A 148 13.33 -0.72 4.01
CA ALA A 148 12.54 -1.45 3.02
C ALA A 148 12.56 -2.96 3.28
N THR A 149 13.71 -3.53 3.61
CA THR A 149 13.81 -4.97 3.94
C THR A 149 13.12 -5.34 5.25
N THR A 150 13.00 -4.41 6.20
CA THR A 150 12.27 -4.63 7.45
C THR A 150 10.76 -4.82 7.20
N VAL A 151 10.21 -4.26 6.10
CA VAL A 151 8.80 -4.44 5.72
C VAL A 151 8.46 -5.91 5.52
N PHE A 152 9.34 -6.68 4.82
CA PHE A 152 9.11 -8.11 4.54
C PHE A 152 8.92 -8.98 5.79
N GLY A 153 9.56 -8.62 6.92
CA GLY A 153 9.42 -9.36 8.17
C GLY A 153 8.08 -9.17 8.89
N LYS A 154 7.33 -8.13 8.52
CA LYS A 154 6.06 -7.76 9.15
C LYS A 154 4.86 -8.51 8.58
N ASP A 155 4.98 -9.03 7.38
CA ASP A 155 3.94 -9.76 6.66
C ASP A 155 3.48 -11.04 7.37
N ASN A 156 4.39 -11.72 8.07
CA ASN A 156 4.10 -12.96 8.80
C ASN A 156 2.91 -12.84 9.78
N LEU A 157 2.73 -11.66 10.40
CA LEU A 157 1.61 -11.42 11.31
C LEU A 157 0.27 -11.40 10.56
N LEU A 158 0.25 -10.80 9.37
CA LEU A 158 -0.96 -10.73 8.53
C LEU A 158 -1.37 -12.12 8.08
N ASP A 159 -0.42 -12.94 7.63
CA ASP A 159 -0.62 -14.32 7.23
C ASP A 159 -1.16 -15.18 8.37
N GLU A 160 -0.55 -15.08 9.57
CA GLU A 160 -0.99 -15.79 10.76
C GLU A 160 -2.45 -15.47 11.08
N ILE A 161 -2.79 -14.18 11.17
CA ILE A 161 -4.15 -13.74 11.52
C ILE A 161 -5.16 -14.18 10.45
N ASN A 162 -4.84 -14.00 9.16
CA ASN A 162 -5.71 -14.41 8.06
C ASN A 162 -5.96 -15.93 8.05
N ALA A 163 -4.93 -16.74 8.30
CA ALA A 163 -5.06 -18.18 8.38
C ALA A 163 -5.98 -18.64 9.53
N GLN A 164 -5.91 -17.97 10.70
CA GLN A 164 -6.73 -18.29 11.86
C GLN A 164 -8.18 -17.79 11.72
N ALA A 165 -8.39 -16.65 11.06
CA ALA A 165 -9.69 -15.98 10.97
C ALA A 165 -10.79 -16.88 10.41
N THR A 166 -10.50 -17.65 9.37
CA THR A 166 -11.50 -18.54 8.74
C THR A 166 -11.99 -19.63 9.71
N GLY A 167 -11.10 -20.23 10.51
CA GLY A 167 -11.48 -21.22 11.52
C GLY A 167 -12.33 -20.61 12.64
N ILE A 168 -11.91 -19.47 13.18
CA ILE A 168 -12.64 -18.74 14.23
C ILE A 168 -14.06 -18.39 13.76
N LEU A 169 -14.20 -17.89 12.52
CA LEU A 169 -15.49 -17.53 11.95
C LEU A 169 -16.36 -18.76 11.70
N ALA A 170 -15.78 -19.89 11.26
CA ALA A 170 -16.51 -21.13 11.06
C ALA A 170 -17.09 -21.67 12.39
N ASP A 171 -16.28 -21.66 13.46
CA ASP A 171 -16.74 -22.07 14.79
C ASP A 171 -17.85 -21.15 15.31
N TYR A 172 -17.70 -19.83 15.11
CA TYR A 172 -18.71 -18.85 15.53
C TYR A 172 -20.05 -19.03 14.78
N ILE A 173 -20.04 -19.35 13.49
CA ILE A 173 -21.25 -19.64 12.71
C ILE A 173 -22.00 -20.86 13.25
N ILE A 174 -21.31 -21.87 13.77
CA ILE A 174 -21.95 -23.06 14.36
C ILE A 174 -22.79 -22.67 15.57
N GLU A 175 -22.31 -21.76 16.40
CA GLU A 175 -22.98 -21.25 17.59
C GLU A 175 -24.02 -20.17 17.27
N HIS A 176 -23.82 -19.40 16.18
CA HIS A 176 -24.61 -18.26 15.76
C HIS A 176 -24.97 -18.32 14.26
N PRO A 177 -25.83 -19.28 13.82
CA PRO A 177 -26.11 -19.50 12.39
C PRO A 177 -26.70 -18.29 11.66
N GLU A 178 -27.37 -17.39 12.37
CA GLU A 178 -27.94 -16.15 11.83
C GLU A 178 -26.86 -15.18 11.31
N THR A 179 -25.62 -15.28 11.79
CA THR A 179 -24.51 -14.40 11.43
C THR A 179 -23.73 -14.84 10.20
N VAL A 180 -24.13 -15.95 9.54
CA VAL A 180 -23.37 -16.56 8.44
C VAL A 180 -22.98 -15.58 7.34
N HIS A 181 -23.90 -14.69 6.93
CA HIS A 181 -23.60 -13.71 5.88
C HIS A 181 -22.52 -12.71 6.31
N THR A 182 -22.63 -12.19 7.51
CA THR A 182 -21.66 -11.24 8.07
C THR A 182 -20.28 -11.88 8.24
N CYS A 183 -20.23 -13.13 8.74
CA CYS A 183 -18.99 -13.88 8.90
C CYS A 183 -18.30 -14.18 7.55
N VAL A 184 -19.07 -14.58 6.54
CA VAL A 184 -18.53 -14.82 5.18
C VAL A 184 -17.98 -13.54 4.57
N ASP A 185 -18.69 -12.42 4.75
CA ASP A 185 -18.21 -11.12 4.28
C ASP A 185 -16.95 -10.64 5.05
N LEU A 186 -16.85 -10.94 6.37
CA LEU A 186 -15.65 -10.68 7.18
C LEU A 186 -14.42 -11.44 6.65
N VAL A 187 -14.55 -12.69 6.20
CA VAL A 187 -13.42 -13.41 5.55
C VAL A 187 -12.83 -12.58 4.40
N SER A 188 -13.67 -11.89 3.62
CA SER A 188 -13.22 -11.02 2.54
C SER A 188 -12.46 -9.79 3.06
N VAL A 189 -12.78 -9.28 4.25
CA VAL A 189 -12.04 -8.17 4.88
C VAL A 189 -10.62 -8.63 5.25
N PHE A 190 -10.48 -9.79 5.92
CA PHE A 190 -9.18 -10.35 6.27
C PHE A 190 -8.29 -10.57 5.05
N ARG A 191 -8.84 -11.16 3.98
CA ARG A 191 -8.11 -11.35 2.73
C ARG A 191 -7.65 -10.04 2.09
N LYS A 192 -8.42 -8.96 2.20
CA LYS A 192 -8.01 -7.64 1.69
C LYS A 192 -6.87 -7.05 2.50
N LEU A 193 -6.87 -7.21 3.82
CA LEU A 193 -5.79 -6.75 4.68
C LEU A 193 -4.50 -7.55 4.43
N GLU A 194 -4.59 -8.88 4.30
CA GLU A 194 -3.43 -9.72 3.95
C GLU A 194 -2.87 -9.31 2.59
N ARG A 195 -3.70 -9.21 1.54
CA ARG A 195 -3.26 -8.75 0.23
C ARG A 195 -2.72 -7.31 0.24
N SER A 196 -3.14 -6.48 1.19
CA SER A 196 -2.52 -5.17 1.39
C SER A 196 -1.06 -5.32 1.82
N GLY A 197 -0.74 -6.27 2.70
CA GLY A 197 0.64 -6.62 3.04
C GLY A 197 1.46 -7.02 1.83
N ASP A 198 0.93 -7.92 0.98
CA ASP A 198 1.58 -8.34 -0.27
C ASP A 198 1.92 -7.14 -1.18
N HIS A 199 0.96 -6.23 -1.39
CA HIS A 199 1.20 -5.05 -2.22
C HIS A 199 2.19 -4.07 -1.60
N ILE A 200 2.23 -3.95 -0.28
CA ILE A 200 3.24 -3.14 0.41
C ILE A 200 4.64 -3.79 0.29
N ASN A 201 4.73 -5.12 0.34
CA ASN A 201 5.96 -5.83 0.05
C ASN A 201 6.45 -5.58 -1.38
N ASN A 202 5.57 -5.62 -2.39
CA ASN A 202 5.92 -5.26 -3.77
C ASN A 202 6.46 -3.82 -3.86
N ILE A 203 5.85 -2.87 -3.13
CA ILE A 203 6.36 -1.49 -3.05
C ILE A 203 7.77 -1.47 -2.46
N ALA A 204 8.01 -2.20 -1.37
CA ALA A 204 9.32 -2.28 -0.74
C ALA A 204 10.38 -2.90 -1.66
N GLU A 205 10.03 -3.90 -2.49
CA GLU A 205 10.91 -4.47 -3.52
C GLU A 205 11.33 -3.43 -4.57
N GLU A 206 10.39 -2.62 -5.06
CA GLU A 206 10.69 -1.56 -6.02
C GLU A 206 11.59 -0.47 -5.42
N ILE A 207 11.40 -0.15 -4.14
CA ILE A 207 12.26 0.78 -3.40
C ILE A 207 13.70 0.22 -3.31
N VAL A 208 13.86 -1.04 -2.92
CA VAL A 208 15.17 -1.71 -2.85
C VAL A 208 15.83 -1.71 -4.22
N PHE A 209 15.09 -2.10 -5.27
CA PHE A 209 15.61 -2.15 -6.64
C PHE A 209 16.12 -0.79 -7.13
N PHE A 210 15.35 0.27 -6.90
CA PHE A 210 15.75 1.63 -7.28
C PHE A 210 17.00 2.09 -6.54
N ILE A 211 17.05 1.92 -5.20
CA ILE A 211 18.16 2.39 -4.37
C ILE A 211 19.46 1.62 -4.68
N ASP A 212 19.38 0.30 -4.84
CA ASP A 212 20.56 -0.53 -5.15
C ASP A 212 21.15 -0.19 -6.52
N ALA A 213 20.29 0.08 -7.49
CA ALA A 213 20.70 0.55 -8.80
C ALA A 213 21.44 1.91 -8.73
N LYS A 214 20.93 2.86 -7.95
CA LYS A 214 21.55 4.17 -7.73
C LYS A 214 22.95 4.03 -7.12
N ARG A 215 23.09 3.24 -6.04
CA ARG A 215 24.37 2.97 -5.38
C ARG A 215 25.39 2.27 -6.28
N SER A 216 24.93 1.36 -7.14
CA SER A 216 25.80 0.65 -8.07
C SER A 216 26.39 1.57 -9.13
N GLU A 217 25.63 2.54 -9.62
CA GLU A 217 26.10 3.51 -10.60
C GLU A 217 27.04 4.55 -10.01
N GLU A 218 26.76 5.05 -8.80
CA GLU A 218 27.66 5.93 -8.06
C GLU A 218 29.04 5.29 -7.84
N ARG A 219 29.09 4.00 -7.51
CA ARG A 219 30.33 3.23 -7.39
C ARG A 219 31.08 3.11 -8.71
N ARG A 220 30.37 2.97 -9.84
CA ARG A 220 30.98 2.88 -11.18
C ARG A 220 31.62 4.21 -11.56
N VAL A 221 30.89 5.31 -11.43
CA VAL A 221 31.40 6.67 -11.71
C VAL A 221 32.59 7.00 -10.82
N GLY A 222 32.54 6.68 -9.53
CA GLY A 222 33.65 6.89 -8.60
C GLY A 222 34.93 6.10 -8.95
N LYS A 223 34.78 4.88 -9.56
CA LYS A 223 35.94 4.11 -10.05
C LYS A 223 36.52 4.70 -11.34
N GLU A 224 35.68 5.13 -12.28
CA GLU A 224 36.11 5.75 -13.53
C GLU A 224 36.82 7.08 -13.30
N CYS A 225 36.40 7.87 -12.32
CA CYS A 225 37.12 9.10 -11.91
C CYS A 225 38.51 8.79 -11.34
N ARG A 226 38.65 7.74 -10.52
CA ARG A 226 39.98 7.36 -9.95
C ARG A 226 40.94 6.83 -10.99
N SER A 227 40.45 6.10 -12.03
CA SER A 227 41.34 5.57 -13.09
C SER A 227 41.81 6.61 -14.10
N ARG A 228 41.22 7.82 -14.13
CA ARG A 228 41.66 8.93 -14.98
C ARG A 228 42.73 9.80 -14.35
N TRP A 229 43.04 9.61 -13.07
CA TRP A 229 44.02 10.39 -12.31
C TRP A 229 45.22 9.54 -11.87
N SER A 230 45.33 8.32 -12.33
CA SER A 230 46.48 7.41 -12.20
C SER A 230 47.12 7.16 -13.57
#